data_ab8f5a70c51dd8c816022ca8b3c7b688
#
_entry.id   ab8f5a70c51dd8c816022ca8b3c7b688
#
_cell.length_a   1.000
_cell.length_b   1.000
_cell.length_c   1.000
_cell.angle_alpha   90.00
_cell.angle_beta   90.00
_cell.angle_gamma   90.00
#
_symmetry.space_group_name_H-M   'P 1'
#
loop_
_entity.id
_entity.type
_entity.pdbx_description
1 polymer ?
#
loop_
_entity_poly.entity_id
_entity_poly.type
_entity_poly.pdbx_seq_one_letter_code
_entity_poly.pdbx_strand_id
1 'polypeptide(L)'
;MRDRTAIVGLGATPYYRRGASAPQTLEELVGKSILGAVDDAGLHVREIDGFAYFAGGFDTSMLIETLGIPEIRFTATLTGTGGGSAGAIGLAAAAIVSGQAEVVVCVGANQQGGQRYGSITAAYPATPENAFFSASGLVGPGHMFALLARRHMHLYGTTRDDFAEVAMSTRANAVTNPNATLRRPMTREDYFNAPMLADPHCLFDFCLENDGAVAVIVTSLERARDLRHKPVRVLAGNHGGGQDWGRSIYWMNMPDASFASSGHAAVAKRLFAAADVQPEDIDTAQIYDHFTSQVIMQLEDYGFCEKGEGGAFVRSGAIRLKGGSLPVNTDGGQLSCAYVWGMTHVREAVEQLRGTAVNQVPGAQLALVTGGPSIVPVSGLILAN
;
A
#
# COMPACT_ATOMS: atom_id res chain seq x y z
N MET A 1 -1.88 18.80 -11.24
CA MET A 1 -2.65 17.84 -10.47
C MET A 1 -3.04 18.41 -9.10
N ARG A 2 -2.09 19.09 -8.43
CA ARG A 2 -2.29 19.69 -7.11
C ARG A 2 -3.60 20.49 -7.03
N ASP A 3 -4.40 20.20 -6.01
CA ASP A 3 -5.69 20.84 -5.72
C ASP A 3 -6.71 20.85 -6.87
N ARG A 4 -6.66 19.85 -7.76
CA ARG A 4 -7.61 19.71 -8.87
C ARG A 4 -8.57 18.54 -8.68
N THR A 5 -8.21 17.56 -7.86
CA THR A 5 -8.99 16.34 -7.63
C THR A 5 -9.02 15.98 -6.16
N ALA A 6 -10.01 15.17 -5.77
CA ALA A 6 -10.15 14.67 -4.42
C ALA A 6 -10.73 13.25 -4.39
N ILE A 7 -10.41 12.52 -3.32
CA ILE A 7 -11.09 11.30 -2.94
C ILE A 7 -12.36 11.68 -2.19
N VAL A 8 -13.50 11.14 -2.65
CA VAL A 8 -14.83 11.49 -2.14
C VAL A 8 -15.60 10.31 -1.60
N GLY A 9 -15.28 9.10 -2.03
CA GLY A 9 -15.94 7.87 -1.62
C GLY A 9 -14.94 6.83 -1.13
N LEU A 10 -15.34 6.06 -0.13
CA LEU A 10 -14.55 5.02 0.51
C LEU A 10 -15.42 3.82 0.84
N GLY A 11 -15.09 2.64 0.30
CA GLY A 11 -15.80 1.40 0.56
C GLY A 11 -14.85 0.24 0.77
N ALA A 12 -15.18 -0.64 1.71
CA ALA A 12 -14.40 -1.83 1.98
C ALA A 12 -15.32 -2.99 2.39
N THR A 13 -14.92 -4.20 2.04
CA THR A 13 -15.51 -5.40 2.65
C THR A 13 -14.91 -5.64 4.02
N PRO A 14 -15.51 -6.50 4.86
CA PRO A 14 -14.77 -7.11 5.96
C PRO A 14 -13.49 -7.75 5.43
N TYR A 15 -12.44 -7.76 6.25
CA TYR A 15 -11.22 -8.50 5.95
C TYR A 15 -11.33 -9.91 6.51
N TYR A 16 -11.31 -10.88 5.62
CA TYR A 16 -11.42 -12.28 5.97
C TYR A 16 -10.04 -12.92 6.06
N ARG A 17 -9.86 -13.89 6.93
CA ARG A 17 -8.71 -14.78 6.84
C ARG A 17 -8.70 -15.50 5.49
N ARG A 18 -7.54 -15.86 4.99
CA ARG A 18 -7.37 -16.55 3.72
C ARG A 18 -8.39 -17.67 3.49
N GLY A 19 -9.17 -17.56 2.42
CA GLY A 19 -10.21 -18.50 2.02
C GLY A 19 -11.52 -18.41 2.82
N ALA A 20 -11.59 -17.57 3.83
CA ALA A 20 -12.80 -17.46 4.66
C ALA A 20 -13.87 -16.52 4.06
N SER A 21 -13.59 -15.89 2.92
CA SER A 21 -14.61 -15.13 2.17
C SER A 21 -15.59 -16.03 1.40
N ALA A 22 -15.24 -17.31 1.19
CA ALA A 22 -16.13 -18.25 0.51
C ALA A 22 -17.51 -18.35 1.16
N PRO A 23 -18.60 -18.47 0.40
CA PRO A 23 -18.67 -18.70 -1.04
C PRO A 23 -18.61 -17.43 -1.92
N GLN A 24 -18.34 -16.25 -1.37
CA GLN A 24 -18.25 -15.02 -2.16
C GLN A 24 -17.13 -15.12 -3.20
N THR A 25 -17.37 -14.61 -4.40
CA THR A 25 -16.34 -14.50 -5.43
C THR A 25 -15.52 -13.22 -5.27
N LEU A 26 -14.38 -13.11 -5.97
CA LEU A 26 -13.58 -11.89 -5.97
C LEU A 26 -14.38 -10.71 -6.51
N GLU A 27 -15.15 -10.92 -7.59
CA GLU A 27 -16.00 -9.92 -8.21
C GLU A 27 -17.07 -9.42 -7.25
N GLU A 28 -17.65 -10.31 -6.47
CA GLU A 28 -18.62 -9.96 -5.41
C GLU A 28 -18.01 -9.07 -4.34
N LEU A 29 -16.78 -9.38 -3.90
CA LEU A 29 -16.05 -8.54 -2.95
C LEU A 29 -15.75 -7.16 -3.55
N VAL A 30 -15.28 -7.13 -4.80
CA VAL A 30 -15.02 -5.89 -5.53
C VAL A 30 -16.30 -5.07 -5.70
N GLY A 31 -17.39 -5.68 -6.19
CA GLY A 31 -18.68 -5.01 -6.37
C GLY A 31 -19.20 -4.40 -5.05
N LYS A 32 -19.13 -5.15 -3.94
CA LYS A 32 -19.52 -4.66 -2.60
C LYS A 32 -18.69 -3.47 -2.15
N SER A 33 -17.38 -3.48 -2.39
CA SER A 33 -16.51 -2.35 -2.05
C SER A 33 -16.83 -1.12 -2.90
N ILE A 34 -17.11 -1.29 -4.19
CA ILE A 34 -17.50 -0.19 -5.09
C ILE A 34 -18.83 0.43 -4.65
N LEU A 35 -19.84 -0.41 -4.40
CA LEU A 35 -21.15 0.08 -3.93
C LEU A 35 -21.05 0.80 -2.60
N GLY A 36 -20.20 0.32 -1.67
CA GLY A 36 -19.91 1.00 -0.43
C GLY A 36 -19.27 2.37 -0.65
N ALA A 37 -18.32 2.49 -1.58
CA ALA A 37 -17.68 3.77 -1.91
C ALA A 37 -18.64 4.75 -2.58
N VAL A 38 -19.55 4.25 -3.41
CA VAL A 38 -20.62 5.04 -4.06
C VAL A 38 -21.57 5.62 -3.00
N ASP A 39 -22.03 4.77 -2.07
CA ASP A 39 -22.90 5.21 -0.97
C ASP A 39 -22.21 6.21 -0.06
N ASP A 40 -20.96 5.97 0.32
CA ASP A 40 -20.14 6.90 1.12
C ASP A 40 -20.01 8.27 0.45
N ALA A 41 -19.79 8.31 -0.87
CA ALA A 41 -19.72 9.56 -1.62
C ALA A 41 -21.08 10.28 -1.78
N GLY A 42 -22.19 9.57 -1.61
CA GLY A 42 -23.53 10.07 -1.95
C GLY A 42 -23.77 10.17 -3.46
N LEU A 43 -23.09 9.33 -4.24
CA LEU A 43 -23.23 9.22 -5.69
C LEU A 43 -24.18 8.09 -6.07
N HIS A 44 -24.55 8.06 -7.34
CA HIS A 44 -25.20 6.89 -7.93
C HIS A 44 -24.18 6.07 -8.74
N VAL A 45 -24.26 4.75 -8.72
CA VAL A 45 -23.31 3.86 -9.40
C VAL A 45 -23.19 4.15 -10.92
N ARG A 46 -24.27 4.64 -11.53
CA ARG A 46 -24.31 5.03 -12.96
C ARG A 46 -23.53 6.31 -13.28
N GLU A 47 -23.03 7.02 -12.29
CA GLU A 47 -22.17 8.20 -12.48
C GLU A 47 -20.69 7.83 -12.61
N ILE A 48 -20.34 6.56 -12.36
CA ILE A 48 -18.99 6.05 -12.59
C ILE A 48 -18.76 5.98 -14.11
N ASP A 49 -17.66 6.60 -14.56
CA ASP A 49 -17.25 6.60 -15.97
C ASP A 49 -15.77 6.21 -16.15
N GLY A 50 -15.09 5.82 -15.06
CA GLY A 50 -13.70 5.38 -15.12
C GLY A 50 -13.30 4.36 -14.08
N PHE A 51 -12.32 3.53 -14.43
CA PHE A 51 -11.65 2.58 -13.54
C PHE A 51 -10.14 2.71 -13.62
N ALA A 52 -9.46 2.70 -12.46
CA ALA A 52 -8.02 2.53 -12.37
C ALA A 52 -7.69 1.53 -11.25
N TYR A 53 -6.99 0.44 -11.56
CA TYR A 53 -6.72 -0.59 -10.56
C TYR A 53 -5.42 -1.36 -10.86
N PHE A 54 -4.89 -1.98 -9.85
CA PHE A 54 -3.87 -3.01 -10.01
C PHE A 54 -4.55 -4.32 -10.44
N ALA A 55 -3.95 -5.02 -11.39
CA ALA A 55 -4.50 -6.27 -11.97
C ALA A 55 -4.73 -7.33 -10.89
N GLY A 56 -5.91 -7.33 -10.30
CA GLY A 56 -6.29 -8.20 -9.18
C GLY A 56 -7.03 -9.48 -9.56
N GLY A 57 -7.05 -9.85 -10.83
CA GLY A 57 -7.70 -11.08 -11.29
C GLY A 57 -9.23 -10.99 -11.44
N PHE A 58 -9.80 -9.79 -11.50
CA PHE A 58 -11.20 -9.55 -11.85
C PHE A 58 -11.33 -8.86 -13.20
N ASP A 59 -12.49 -9.02 -13.84
CA ASP A 59 -12.78 -8.47 -15.16
C ASP A 59 -13.60 -7.18 -15.05
N THR A 60 -13.07 -6.08 -15.61
CA THR A 60 -13.76 -4.78 -15.65
C THR A 60 -15.07 -4.86 -16.43
N SER A 61 -15.11 -5.60 -17.54
CA SER A 61 -16.33 -5.74 -18.37
C SER A 61 -17.47 -6.34 -17.57
N MET A 62 -17.17 -7.36 -16.76
CA MET A 62 -18.16 -8.00 -15.89
C MET A 62 -18.63 -7.04 -14.79
N LEU A 63 -17.76 -6.22 -14.22
CA LEU A 63 -18.15 -5.21 -13.22
C LEU A 63 -19.08 -4.15 -13.83
N ILE A 64 -18.79 -3.68 -15.04
CA ILE A 64 -19.63 -2.72 -15.77
C ILE A 64 -21.04 -3.30 -15.97
N GLU A 65 -21.13 -4.53 -16.47
CA GLU A 65 -22.40 -5.22 -16.71
C GLU A 65 -23.16 -5.45 -15.39
N THR A 66 -22.49 -6.02 -14.39
CA THR A 66 -23.09 -6.37 -13.10
C THR A 66 -23.58 -5.15 -12.32
N LEU A 67 -22.83 -4.04 -12.36
CA LEU A 67 -23.17 -2.80 -11.66
C LEU A 67 -24.10 -1.89 -12.47
N GLY A 68 -24.37 -2.19 -13.75
CA GLY A 68 -25.24 -1.41 -14.62
C GLY A 68 -24.65 -0.02 -14.95
N ILE A 69 -23.35 0.06 -15.12
CA ILE A 69 -22.64 1.29 -15.51
C ILE A 69 -22.89 1.55 -16.98
N PRO A 70 -23.42 2.73 -17.36
CA PRO A 70 -23.89 2.94 -18.74
C PRO A 70 -22.78 3.18 -19.76
N GLU A 71 -21.68 3.79 -19.32
CA GLU A 71 -20.55 4.15 -20.19
C GLU A 71 -19.25 4.15 -19.36
N ILE A 72 -18.18 3.65 -19.92
CA ILE A 72 -16.84 3.79 -19.40
C ILE A 72 -16.00 4.59 -20.37
N ARG A 73 -15.54 5.76 -19.95
CA ARG A 73 -14.70 6.67 -20.73
C ARG A 73 -13.21 6.44 -20.50
N PHE A 74 -12.87 5.86 -19.34
CA PHE A 74 -11.48 5.62 -18.95
C PHE A 74 -11.33 4.29 -18.22
N THR A 75 -10.34 3.50 -18.60
CA THR A 75 -9.91 2.32 -17.84
C THR A 75 -8.39 2.16 -17.92
N ALA A 76 -7.78 1.82 -16.80
CA ALA A 76 -6.37 1.52 -16.73
C ALA A 76 -6.06 0.43 -15.71
N THR A 77 -5.25 -0.54 -16.13
CA THR A 77 -4.66 -1.54 -15.26
C THR A 77 -3.20 -1.20 -15.04
N LEU A 78 -2.82 -1.01 -13.78
CA LEU A 78 -1.44 -0.72 -13.42
C LEU A 78 -0.63 -2.00 -13.28
N THR A 79 0.64 -1.93 -13.64
CA THR A 79 1.63 -2.97 -13.43
C THR A 79 2.48 -2.69 -12.19
N GLY A 80 3.31 -3.64 -11.78
CA GLY A 80 4.13 -3.52 -10.58
C GLY A 80 3.38 -3.99 -9.33
N THR A 81 3.85 -5.07 -8.71
CA THR A 81 3.22 -5.68 -7.54
C THR A 81 3.08 -4.66 -6.40
N GLY A 82 1.88 -4.49 -5.88
CA GLY A 82 1.60 -3.58 -4.78
C GLY A 82 1.82 -2.09 -5.07
N GLY A 83 2.61 -1.73 -6.08
CA GLY A 83 2.81 -0.35 -6.53
C GLY A 83 1.59 0.26 -7.18
N GLY A 84 0.63 -0.57 -7.56
CA GLY A 84 -0.54 -0.13 -8.30
C GLY A 84 -1.55 0.68 -7.49
N SER A 85 -1.69 0.47 -6.18
CA SER A 85 -2.79 1.10 -5.41
C SER A 85 -2.65 2.62 -5.28
N ALA A 86 -1.56 3.12 -4.72
CA ALA A 86 -1.32 4.57 -4.65
C ALA A 86 -1.15 5.17 -6.06
N GLY A 87 -0.55 4.41 -6.99
CA GLY A 87 -0.42 4.78 -8.40
C GLY A 87 -1.75 4.95 -9.11
N ALA A 88 -2.75 4.12 -8.81
CA ALA A 88 -4.08 4.19 -9.38
C ALA A 88 -4.77 5.53 -9.06
N ILE A 89 -4.61 6.03 -7.83
CA ILE A 89 -5.16 7.33 -7.44
C ILE A 89 -4.52 8.47 -8.27
N GLY A 90 -3.19 8.43 -8.42
CA GLY A 90 -2.48 9.41 -9.23
C GLY A 90 -2.92 9.39 -10.70
N LEU A 91 -3.14 8.19 -11.26
CA LEU A 91 -3.60 8.02 -12.64
C LEU A 91 -5.06 8.46 -12.82
N ALA A 92 -5.95 8.11 -11.87
CA ALA A 92 -7.32 8.59 -11.83
C ALA A 92 -7.38 10.12 -11.80
N ALA A 93 -6.58 10.75 -10.94
CA ALA A 93 -6.46 12.19 -10.87
C ALA A 93 -6.00 12.81 -12.20
N ALA A 94 -5.03 12.19 -12.88
CA ALA A 94 -4.56 12.64 -14.18
C ALA A 94 -5.66 12.51 -15.26
N ALA A 95 -6.41 11.41 -15.30
CA ALA A 95 -7.51 11.19 -16.22
C ALA A 95 -8.61 12.26 -16.05
N ILE A 96 -8.97 12.58 -14.79
CA ILE A 96 -9.96 13.61 -14.50
C ILE A 96 -9.47 15.00 -14.93
N VAL A 97 -8.23 15.37 -14.59
CA VAL A 97 -7.64 16.66 -14.95
C VAL A 97 -7.54 16.85 -16.48
N SER A 98 -7.32 15.77 -17.22
CA SER A 98 -7.27 15.79 -18.70
C SER A 98 -8.63 15.65 -19.38
N GLY A 99 -9.73 15.52 -18.61
CA GLY A 99 -11.09 15.41 -19.14
C GLY A 99 -11.44 14.03 -19.75
N GLN A 100 -10.64 13.01 -19.47
CA GLN A 100 -10.91 11.65 -19.93
C GLN A 100 -12.01 10.96 -19.12
N ALA A 101 -12.20 11.34 -17.87
CA ALA A 101 -13.27 10.86 -16.99
C ALA A 101 -13.67 11.92 -15.98
N GLU A 102 -14.81 11.72 -15.31
CA GLU A 102 -15.32 12.60 -14.25
C GLU A 102 -15.34 11.91 -12.88
N VAL A 103 -15.67 10.62 -12.85
CA VAL A 103 -15.79 9.81 -11.63
C VAL A 103 -15.06 8.51 -11.81
N VAL A 104 -13.88 8.40 -11.22
CA VAL A 104 -13.01 7.23 -11.38
C VAL A 104 -12.97 6.41 -10.10
N VAL A 105 -13.29 5.13 -10.21
CA VAL A 105 -13.12 4.14 -9.13
C VAL A 105 -11.71 3.58 -9.19
N CYS A 106 -11.03 3.61 -8.05
CA CYS A 106 -9.77 2.91 -7.83
C CYS A 106 -10.01 1.76 -6.86
N VAL A 107 -9.63 0.55 -7.22
CA VAL A 107 -9.91 -0.64 -6.43
C VAL A 107 -8.68 -1.51 -6.25
N GLY A 108 -8.54 -2.06 -5.06
CA GLY A 108 -7.63 -3.17 -4.75
C GLY A 108 -8.42 -4.30 -4.11
N ALA A 109 -8.16 -5.51 -4.55
CA ALA A 109 -8.85 -6.70 -4.03
C ALA A 109 -7.91 -7.90 -4.00
N ASN A 110 -8.14 -8.78 -3.05
CA ASN A 110 -7.38 -9.99 -2.88
C ASN A 110 -8.29 -11.12 -2.38
N GLN A 111 -8.16 -12.30 -2.99
CA GLN A 111 -8.82 -13.51 -2.55
C GLN A 111 -7.84 -14.68 -2.72
N GLN A 112 -7.20 -15.06 -1.63
CA GLN A 112 -6.09 -16.01 -1.65
C GLN A 112 -6.50 -17.49 -1.45
N GLY A 113 -7.76 -17.81 -1.59
CA GLY A 113 -8.37 -19.13 -1.67
C GLY A 113 -7.55 -20.30 -1.11
N GLY A 114 -7.01 -21.13 -1.98
CA GLY A 114 -6.36 -22.38 -1.63
C GLY A 114 -4.82 -22.39 -1.57
N GLN A 115 -4.13 -21.33 -2.00
CA GLN A 115 -2.67 -21.34 -2.10
C GLN A 115 -2.00 -20.35 -1.14
N ARG A 116 -0.97 -20.80 -0.42
CA ARG A 116 -0.13 -19.89 0.38
C ARG A 116 0.82 -19.11 -0.53
N TYR A 117 1.17 -17.89 -0.11
CA TYR A 117 2.10 -17.01 -0.81
C TYR A 117 3.44 -17.69 -1.14
N GLY A 118 3.93 -18.58 -0.26
CA GLY A 118 5.14 -19.37 -0.49
C GLY A 118 5.03 -20.47 -1.56
N SER A 119 3.82 -20.83 -1.98
CA SER A 119 3.59 -21.82 -3.04
C SER A 119 3.40 -21.20 -4.44
N ILE A 120 3.39 -19.86 -4.53
CA ILE A 120 3.19 -19.14 -5.80
C ILE A 120 4.35 -19.35 -6.78
N THR A 121 5.52 -19.74 -6.29
CA THR A 121 6.71 -19.98 -7.14
C THR A 121 6.52 -21.06 -8.19
N ALA A 122 5.68 -22.05 -7.93
CA ALA A 122 5.33 -23.06 -8.93
C ALA A 122 4.53 -22.47 -10.12
N ALA A 123 3.99 -21.26 -9.98
CA ALA A 123 3.22 -20.55 -10.99
C ALA A 123 4.02 -19.43 -11.70
N TYR A 124 5.28 -19.21 -11.34
CA TYR A 124 6.10 -18.24 -12.07
C TYR A 124 6.40 -18.75 -13.48
N PRO A 125 6.29 -17.88 -14.50
CA PRO A 125 6.63 -18.26 -15.86
C PRO A 125 8.03 -18.86 -15.94
N ALA A 126 8.22 -19.85 -16.78
CA ALA A 126 9.54 -20.45 -17.03
C ALA A 126 10.41 -19.47 -17.83
N THR A 127 10.91 -18.43 -17.16
CA THR A 127 11.88 -17.49 -17.71
C THR A 127 13.29 -17.86 -17.24
N PRO A 128 14.35 -17.45 -17.99
CA PRO A 128 15.74 -17.67 -17.53
C PRO A 128 16.01 -17.13 -16.13
N GLU A 129 15.46 -15.96 -15.79
CA GLU A 129 15.61 -15.36 -14.47
C GLU A 129 14.98 -16.24 -13.38
N ASN A 130 13.74 -16.67 -13.59
CA ASN A 130 13.04 -17.51 -12.60
C ASN A 130 13.72 -18.86 -12.43
N ALA A 131 14.24 -19.45 -13.51
CA ALA A 131 15.04 -20.67 -13.45
C ALA A 131 16.31 -20.48 -12.63
N PHE A 132 17.02 -19.37 -12.82
CA PHE A 132 18.23 -19.02 -12.09
C PHE A 132 17.94 -18.82 -10.58
N PHE A 133 16.88 -18.08 -10.23
CA PHE A 133 16.48 -17.88 -8.84
C PHE A 133 16.06 -19.19 -8.18
N SER A 134 15.25 -19.98 -8.85
CA SER A 134 14.80 -21.28 -8.33
C SER A 134 15.96 -22.25 -8.09
N ALA A 135 16.93 -22.30 -9.01
CA ALA A 135 18.15 -23.09 -8.86
C ALA A 135 19.01 -22.63 -7.66
N SER A 136 18.93 -21.37 -7.28
CA SER A 136 19.60 -20.78 -6.12
C SER A 136 18.77 -20.87 -4.83
N GLY A 137 17.61 -21.54 -4.85
CA GLY A 137 16.71 -21.67 -3.70
C GLY A 137 15.84 -20.44 -3.41
N LEU A 138 15.83 -19.46 -4.30
CA LEU A 138 14.99 -18.26 -4.17
C LEU A 138 13.60 -18.54 -4.75
N VAL A 139 12.78 -19.23 -3.97
CA VAL A 139 11.49 -19.75 -4.42
C VAL A 139 10.29 -18.89 -4.06
N GLY A 140 10.48 -17.66 -3.59
CA GLY A 140 9.38 -16.75 -3.27
C GLY A 140 9.83 -15.36 -2.86
N PRO A 141 8.89 -14.40 -2.78
CA PRO A 141 9.19 -13.02 -2.42
C PRO A 141 9.96 -12.91 -1.10
N GLY A 142 9.60 -13.72 -0.11
CA GLY A 142 10.26 -13.73 1.20
C GLY A 142 11.77 -13.89 1.13
N HIS A 143 12.25 -14.81 0.29
CA HIS A 143 13.69 -15.04 0.10
C HIS A 143 14.38 -13.86 -0.58
N MET A 144 13.71 -13.25 -1.58
CA MET A 144 14.26 -12.12 -2.34
C MET A 144 14.37 -10.87 -1.46
N PHE A 145 13.32 -10.57 -0.69
CA PHE A 145 13.35 -9.43 0.24
C PHE A 145 14.29 -9.67 1.43
N ALA A 146 14.51 -10.93 1.82
CA ALA A 146 15.51 -11.27 2.82
C ALA A 146 16.93 -10.92 2.38
N LEU A 147 17.27 -11.06 1.10
CA LEU A 147 18.57 -10.63 0.58
C LEU A 147 18.75 -9.11 0.68
N LEU A 148 17.72 -8.33 0.37
CA LEU A 148 17.75 -6.87 0.54
C LEU A 148 17.91 -6.48 2.01
N ALA A 149 17.18 -7.14 2.90
CA ALA A 149 17.30 -6.95 4.35
C ALA A 149 18.72 -7.28 4.83
N ARG A 150 19.29 -8.40 4.41
CA ARG A 150 20.67 -8.78 4.73
C ARG A 150 21.69 -7.77 4.24
N ARG A 151 21.49 -7.22 3.03
CA ARG A 151 22.37 -6.15 2.52
C ARG A 151 22.29 -4.90 3.36
N HIS A 152 21.09 -4.49 3.76
CA HIS A 152 20.88 -3.35 4.64
C HIS A 152 21.53 -3.57 6.02
N MET A 153 21.36 -4.75 6.61
CA MET A 153 22.02 -5.14 7.87
C MET A 153 23.54 -5.08 7.75
N HIS A 154 24.10 -5.57 6.62
CA HIS A 154 25.55 -5.56 6.40
C HIS A 154 26.12 -4.15 6.27
N LEU A 155 25.44 -3.27 5.53
CA LEU A 155 25.94 -1.93 5.25
C LEU A 155 25.76 -0.96 6.42
N TYR A 156 24.64 -1.08 7.14
CA TYR A 156 24.18 -0.08 8.11
C TYR A 156 24.01 -0.59 9.54
N GLY A 157 24.25 -1.88 9.77
CA GLY A 157 24.13 -2.46 11.11
C GLY A 157 22.70 -2.64 11.61
N THR A 158 21.70 -2.54 10.73
CA THR A 158 20.30 -2.86 11.06
C THR A 158 20.19 -4.26 11.62
N THR A 159 19.33 -4.48 12.56
CA THR A 159 19.19 -5.73 13.29
C THR A 159 17.74 -6.22 13.28
N ARG A 160 17.51 -7.44 13.75
CA ARG A 160 16.16 -7.95 13.95
C ARG A 160 15.37 -7.20 15.03
N ASP A 161 16.05 -6.49 15.92
CA ASP A 161 15.39 -5.59 16.88
C ASP A 161 14.66 -4.44 16.19
N ASP A 162 15.23 -3.93 15.11
CA ASP A 162 14.61 -2.86 14.32
C ASP A 162 13.37 -3.36 13.59
N PHE A 163 13.42 -4.59 13.05
CA PHE A 163 12.26 -5.25 12.43
C PHE A 163 11.17 -5.52 13.47
N ALA A 164 11.56 -5.96 14.68
CA ALA A 164 10.63 -6.18 15.79
C ALA A 164 9.87 -4.89 16.18
N GLU A 165 10.55 -3.73 16.21
CA GLU A 165 9.88 -2.45 16.50
C GLU A 165 8.82 -2.11 15.46
N VAL A 166 9.08 -2.33 14.18
CA VAL A 166 8.07 -2.16 13.12
C VAL A 166 6.89 -3.11 13.34
N ALA A 167 7.15 -4.41 13.52
CA ALA A 167 6.12 -5.42 13.71
C ALA A 167 5.28 -5.16 14.97
N MET A 168 5.90 -4.77 16.08
CA MET A 168 5.20 -4.48 17.34
C MET A 168 4.38 -3.18 17.25
N SER A 169 4.90 -2.14 16.58
CA SER A 169 4.18 -0.88 16.41
C SER A 169 2.90 -1.09 15.60
N THR A 170 2.99 -1.76 14.45
CA THR A 170 1.82 -2.07 13.63
C THR A 170 0.83 -2.98 14.36
N ARG A 171 1.32 -3.97 15.11
CA ARG A 171 0.46 -4.84 15.93
C ARG A 171 -0.25 -4.06 17.03
N ALA A 172 0.42 -3.12 17.69
CA ALA A 172 -0.21 -2.29 18.73
C ALA A 172 -1.38 -1.47 18.16
N ASN A 173 -1.24 -0.95 16.93
CA ASN A 173 -2.31 -0.25 16.22
C ASN A 173 -3.48 -1.21 15.87
N ALA A 174 -3.18 -2.42 15.42
CA ALA A 174 -4.20 -3.43 15.08
C ALA A 174 -5.01 -3.91 16.28
N VAL A 175 -4.43 -3.95 17.49
CA VAL A 175 -5.13 -4.40 18.71
C VAL A 175 -6.39 -3.60 18.97
N THR A 176 -6.35 -2.30 18.73
CA THR A 176 -7.47 -1.37 18.95
C THR A 176 -8.40 -1.27 17.75
N ASN A 177 -8.00 -1.76 16.58
CA ASN A 177 -8.81 -1.70 15.36
C ASN A 177 -9.73 -2.93 15.23
N PRO A 178 -11.07 -2.76 15.33
CA PRO A 178 -12.03 -3.87 15.22
C PRO A 178 -12.00 -4.55 13.85
N ASN A 179 -11.53 -3.87 12.81
CA ASN A 179 -11.46 -4.39 11.44
C ASN A 179 -10.17 -5.18 11.18
N ALA A 180 -9.17 -5.11 12.07
CA ALA A 180 -7.91 -5.78 11.87
C ALA A 180 -8.00 -7.30 12.04
N THR A 181 -7.29 -8.03 11.20
CA THR A 181 -7.27 -9.51 11.20
C THR A 181 -6.50 -10.08 12.40
N LEU A 182 -5.38 -9.44 12.81
CA LEU A 182 -4.56 -9.88 13.93
C LEU A 182 -4.62 -8.87 15.08
N ARG A 183 -5.46 -9.15 16.06
CA ARG A 183 -5.74 -8.25 17.20
C ARG A 183 -5.14 -8.71 18.53
N ARG A 184 -4.44 -9.84 18.57
CA ARG A 184 -3.74 -10.27 19.78
C ARG A 184 -2.48 -9.42 19.96
N PRO A 185 -2.26 -8.81 21.13
CA PRO A 185 -1.01 -8.14 21.44
C PRO A 185 0.21 -9.02 21.16
N MET A 186 1.31 -8.41 20.76
CA MET A 186 2.57 -9.09 20.49
C MET A 186 3.68 -8.50 21.37
N THR A 187 4.37 -9.35 22.10
CA THR A 187 5.54 -8.98 22.86
C THR A 187 6.83 -9.14 22.04
N ARG A 188 7.92 -8.58 22.50
CA ARG A 188 9.24 -8.81 21.90
C ARG A 188 9.62 -10.30 21.94
N GLU A 189 9.27 -11.01 23.01
CA GLU A 189 9.49 -12.45 23.14
C GLU A 189 8.70 -13.25 22.10
N ASP A 190 7.40 -12.89 21.87
CA ASP A 190 6.59 -13.52 20.81
C ASP A 190 7.26 -13.36 19.43
N TYR A 191 7.83 -12.18 19.14
CA TYR A 191 8.51 -11.92 17.88
C TYR A 191 9.77 -12.80 17.71
N PHE A 192 10.63 -12.85 18.72
CA PHE A 192 11.89 -13.61 18.63
C PHE A 192 11.71 -15.12 18.68
N ASN A 193 10.61 -15.63 19.26
CA ASN A 193 10.23 -17.03 19.27
C ASN A 193 9.44 -17.45 18.03
N ALA A 194 9.07 -16.50 17.15
CA ALA A 194 8.36 -16.82 15.92
C ALA A 194 9.22 -17.64 14.94
N PRO A 195 8.63 -18.57 14.18
CA PRO A 195 9.34 -19.34 13.18
C PRO A 195 10.08 -18.44 12.17
N MET A 196 11.34 -18.75 11.91
CA MET A 196 12.12 -18.13 10.84
C MET A 196 11.64 -18.68 9.48
N LEU A 197 11.20 -17.82 8.58
CA LEU A 197 10.69 -18.21 7.27
C LEU A 197 11.73 -17.99 6.16
N ALA A 198 12.44 -16.87 6.20
CA ALA A 198 13.52 -16.54 5.27
C ALA A 198 14.50 -15.59 6.00
N ASP A 199 15.58 -16.14 6.56
CA ASP A 199 16.53 -15.39 7.36
C ASP A 199 17.00 -14.09 6.66
N PRO A 200 16.81 -12.88 7.27
CA PRO A 200 16.53 -12.59 8.68
C PRO A 200 15.05 -12.50 9.08
N HIS A 201 14.11 -12.74 8.19
CA HIS A 201 12.68 -12.54 8.41
C HIS A 201 12.02 -13.74 9.10
N CYS A 202 11.41 -13.51 10.27
CA CYS A 202 10.50 -14.45 10.92
C CYS A 202 9.05 -14.27 10.42
N LEU A 203 8.13 -15.07 10.92
CA LEU A 203 6.70 -15.02 10.54
C LEU A 203 6.08 -13.62 10.65
N PHE A 204 6.46 -12.84 11.68
CA PHE A 204 5.89 -11.51 11.92
C PHE A 204 6.51 -10.39 11.08
N ASP A 205 7.51 -10.72 10.27
CA ASP A 205 8.06 -9.78 9.28
C ASP A 205 7.30 -9.78 7.95
N PHE A 206 6.35 -10.71 7.76
CA PHE A 206 5.56 -10.88 6.54
C PHE A 206 4.18 -10.27 6.66
N CYS A 207 3.68 -9.68 5.58
CA CYS A 207 2.28 -9.28 5.48
C CYS A 207 1.33 -10.46 5.56
N LEU A 208 0.06 -10.16 5.83
CA LEU A 208 -0.98 -11.16 5.98
C LEU A 208 -1.37 -11.83 4.66
N GLU A 209 -1.91 -13.02 4.79
CA GLU A 209 -2.67 -13.70 3.75
C GLU A 209 -4.16 -13.61 4.13
N ASN A 210 -4.92 -12.79 3.40
CA ASN A 210 -6.34 -12.55 3.68
C ASN A 210 -7.12 -12.28 2.39
N ASP A 211 -8.46 -12.33 2.49
CA ASP A 211 -9.37 -11.95 1.42
C ASP A 211 -10.03 -10.61 1.78
N GLY A 212 -10.33 -9.80 0.76
CA GLY A 212 -11.04 -8.55 0.93
C GLY A 212 -10.89 -7.62 -0.27
N ALA A 213 -11.66 -6.56 -0.28
CA ALA A 213 -11.60 -5.51 -1.29
C ALA A 213 -11.76 -4.14 -0.65
N VAL A 214 -11.08 -3.15 -1.21
CA VAL A 214 -11.22 -1.73 -0.89
C VAL A 214 -11.34 -0.95 -2.19
N ALA A 215 -12.32 -0.07 -2.26
CA ALA A 215 -12.52 0.85 -3.36
C ALA A 215 -12.54 2.30 -2.86
N VAL A 216 -11.99 3.21 -3.63
CA VAL A 216 -12.11 4.65 -3.43
C VAL A 216 -12.59 5.32 -4.71
N ILE A 217 -13.28 6.44 -4.58
CA ILE A 217 -13.77 7.24 -5.70
C ILE A 217 -13.01 8.55 -5.75
N VAL A 218 -12.48 8.87 -6.92
CA VAL A 218 -11.79 10.13 -7.22
C VAL A 218 -12.65 10.93 -8.20
N THR A 219 -12.78 12.24 -7.94
CA THR A 219 -13.46 13.19 -8.85
C THR A 219 -12.77 14.55 -8.82
N SER A 220 -13.26 15.52 -9.60
CA SER A 220 -12.75 16.89 -9.54
C SER A 220 -12.99 17.53 -8.17
N LEU A 221 -12.09 18.41 -7.73
CA LEU A 221 -12.27 19.12 -6.45
C LEU A 221 -13.50 20.03 -6.47
N GLU A 222 -13.88 20.55 -7.64
CA GLU A 222 -15.09 21.34 -7.82
C GLU A 222 -16.32 20.52 -7.46
N ARG A 223 -16.50 19.36 -8.10
CA ARG A 223 -17.61 18.44 -7.83
C ARG A 223 -17.58 17.91 -6.39
N ALA A 224 -16.40 17.63 -5.86
CA ALA A 224 -16.23 17.07 -4.53
C ALA A 224 -16.79 17.93 -3.39
N ARG A 225 -16.87 19.28 -3.58
CA ARG A 225 -17.38 20.21 -2.58
C ARG A 225 -18.89 20.07 -2.31
N ASP A 226 -19.61 19.54 -3.28
CA ASP A 226 -21.07 19.34 -3.22
C ASP A 226 -21.47 17.93 -2.76
N LEU A 227 -20.49 17.07 -2.46
CA LEU A 227 -20.73 15.70 -2.03
C LEU A 227 -20.79 15.56 -0.51
N ARG A 228 -21.13 14.34 -0.04
CA ARG A 228 -21.50 14.04 1.34
C ARG A 228 -20.40 14.36 2.37
N HIS A 229 -19.15 14.09 2.05
CA HIS A 229 -18.04 14.23 2.97
C HIS A 229 -17.07 15.36 2.57
N LYS A 230 -16.34 15.89 3.56
CA LYS A 230 -15.22 16.76 3.27
C LYS A 230 -14.26 16.06 2.31
N PRO A 231 -13.92 16.68 1.17
CA PRO A 231 -13.05 16.05 0.19
C PRO A 231 -11.62 15.89 0.72
N VAL A 232 -11.02 14.73 0.48
CA VAL A 232 -9.58 14.51 0.73
C VAL A 232 -8.84 14.82 -0.55
N ARG A 233 -8.11 15.93 -0.57
CA ARG A 233 -7.44 16.46 -1.77
C ARG A 233 -6.25 15.61 -2.17
N VAL A 234 -6.08 15.40 -3.47
CA VAL A 234 -4.88 14.77 -4.03
C VAL A 234 -3.88 15.88 -4.38
N LEU A 235 -2.84 16.03 -3.57
CA LEU A 235 -1.79 17.01 -3.85
C LEU A 235 -0.83 16.50 -4.93
N ALA A 236 -0.36 15.27 -4.81
CA ALA A 236 0.51 14.65 -5.78
C ALA A 236 0.35 13.13 -5.79
N GLY A 237 0.56 12.52 -6.94
CA GLY A 237 0.69 11.08 -7.13
C GLY A 237 1.81 10.81 -8.13
N ASN A 238 2.64 9.81 -7.87
CA ASN A 238 3.70 9.38 -8.77
C ASN A 238 3.75 7.84 -8.82
N HIS A 239 3.91 7.30 -10.01
CA HIS A 239 4.09 5.86 -10.25
C HIS A 239 5.26 5.69 -11.21
N GLY A 240 6.37 5.14 -10.75
CA GLY A 240 7.58 5.04 -11.56
C GLY A 240 8.77 4.46 -10.80
N GLY A 241 9.96 4.79 -11.25
CA GLY A 241 11.22 4.32 -10.67
C GLY A 241 12.34 5.35 -10.80
N GLY A 242 13.51 5.00 -10.30
CA GLY A 242 14.75 5.73 -10.46
C GLY A 242 15.45 5.41 -11.77
N GLN A 243 16.54 6.14 -12.04
CA GLN A 243 17.45 5.85 -13.15
C GLN A 243 18.10 4.48 -12.91
N ASP A 244 18.32 3.74 -13.98
CA ASP A 244 18.96 2.41 -13.99
C ASP A 244 18.27 1.32 -13.14
N TRP A 245 17.05 1.60 -12.67
CA TRP A 245 16.22 0.60 -12.02
C TRP A 245 15.51 -0.28 -13.03
N GLY A 246 15.85 -1.58 -13.02
CA GLY A 246 15.09 -2.63 -13.68
C GLY A 246 14.06 -3.24 -12.74
N ARG A 247 13.69 -4.50 -12.99
CA ARG A 247 12.93 -5.31 -12.03
C ARG A 247 13.83 -5.59 -10.83
N SER A 248 13.65 -4.82 -9.79
CA SER A 248 14.61 -4.75 -8.69
C SER A 248 14.87 -6.05 -7.93
N ILE A 249 13.85 -6.89 -7.75
CA ILE A 249 14.07 -8.23 -7.16
C ILE A 249 14.85 -9.14 -8.12
N TYR A 250 14.84 -8.85 -9.39
CA TYR A 250 15.48 -9.62 -10.44
C TYR A 250 16.79 -9.00 -10.96
N TRP A 251 17.17 -7.94 -10.47
CA TRP A 251 18.39 -7.11 -10.44
C TRP A 251 19.49 -7.23 -11.44
N MET A 252 19.30 -7.72 -12.58
CA MET A 252 20.40 -7.89 -13.50
C MET A 252 21.14 -6.60 -13.86
N ASN A 253 20.56 -5.43 -13.60
CA ASN A 253 21.15 -4.14 -13.87
C ASN A 253 21.01 -3.12 -12.73
N MET A 254 20.75 -3.57 -11.49
CA MET A 254 20.60 -2.65 -10.38
C MET A 254 21.96 -2.18 -9.88
N PRO A 255 22.19 -0.87 -9.69
CA PRO A 255 23.41 -0.37 -9.10
C PRO A 255 23.63 -0.93 -7.68
N ASP A 256 24.86 -1.27 -7.32
CA ASP A 256 25.19 -1.82 -5.99
C ASP A 256 24.66 -0.96 -4.84
N ALA A 257 24.72 0.37 -4.99
CA ALA A 257 24.21 1.31 -3.99
C ALA A 257 22.69 1.21 -3.78
N SER A 258 21.95 0.66 -4.75
CA SER A 258 20.49 0.53 -4.69
C SER A 258 20.01 -0.72 -3.97
N PHE A 259 20.89 -1.66 -3.68
CA PHE A 259 20.56 -2.94 -3.05
C PHE A 259 20.04 -2.86 -1.61
N ALA A 260 20.22 -1.74 -0.95
CA ALA A 260 19.70 -1.47 0.39
C ALA A 260 18.67 -0.33 0.36
N SER A 261 17.98 -0.14 -0.77
CA SER A 261 16.93 0.86 -0.98
C SER A 261 15.60 0.16 -1.29
N SER A 262 14.51 0.82 -0.97
CA SER A 262 13.16 0.39 -1.35
C SER A 262 12.78 0.80 -2.78
N GLY A 263 13.66 1.51 -3.49
CA GLY A 263 13.40 2.03 -4.83
C GLY A 263 12.56 3.30 -4.88
N HIS A 264 12.19 3.83 -3.75
CA HIS A 264 11.30 4.99 -3.65
C HIS A 264 12.01 6.35 -3.77
N ALA A 265 13.32 6.46 -3.53
CA ALA A 265 14.01 7.74 -3.42
C ALA A 265 13.73 8.72 -4.58
N ALA A 266 13.74 8.23 -5.84
CA ALA A 266 13.44 9.07 -6.99
C ALA A 266 11.94 9.42 -7.10
N VAL A 267 11.05 8.54 -6.68
CA VAL A 267 9.61 8.79 -6.60
C VAL A 267 9.33 9.80 -5.50
N ALA A 268 9.90 9.64 -4.32
CA ALA A 268 9.77 10.56 -3.18
C ALA A 268 10.17 11.98 -3.56
N LYS A 269 11.35 12.16 -4.18
CA LYS A 269 11.82 13.47 -4.64
C LYS A 269 10.82 14.16 -5.58
N ARG A 270 10.29 13.43 -6.56
CA ARG A 270 9.30 13.97 -7.50
C ARG A 270 7.97 14.26 -6.82
N LEU A 271 7.57 13.41 -5.89
CA LEU A 271 6.29 13.51 -5.18
C LEU A 271 6.25 14.75 -4.29
N PHE A 272 7.27 14.93 -3.43
CA PHE A 272 7.39 16.11 -2.56
C PHE A 272 7.48 17.40 -3.37
N ALA A 273 8.28 17.43 -4.43
CA ALA A 273 8.37 18.59 -5.31
C ALA A 273 7.01 18.91 -5.99
N ALA A 274 6.24 17.91 -6.41
CA ALA A 274 4.94 18.12 -7.06
C ALA A 274 3.85 18.58 -6.07
N ALA A 275 3.93 18.11 -4.82
CA ALA A 275 3.02 18.53 -3.74
C ALA A 275 3.43 19.87 -3.13
N ASP A 276 4.67 20.34 -3.35
CA ASP A 276 5.27 21.51 -2.72
C ASP A 276 5.22 21.44 -1.18
N VAL A 277 5.69 20.32 -0.66
CA VAL A 277 5.82 20.03 0.78
C VAL A 277 7.14 19.29 1.04
N GLN A 278 7.55 19.23 2.31
CA GLN A 278 8.75 18.53 2.74
C GLN A 278 8.38 17.29 3.58
N PRO A 279 9.29 16.33 3.81
CA PRO A 279 9.03 15.17 4.67
C PRO A 279 8.53 15.56 6.06
N GLU A 280 9.04 16.64 6.63
CA GLU A 280 8.70 17.15 7.97
C GLU A 280 7.26 17.68 8.07
N ASP A 281 6.62 17.98 6.94
CA ASP A 281 5.23 18.45 6.89
C ASP A 281 4.21 17.30 7.00
N ILE A 282 4.67 16.03 6.87
CA ILE A 282 3.78 14.85 6.88
C ILE A 282 3.40 14.48 8.31
N ASP A 283 2.11 14.53 8.62
CA ASP A 283 1.57 14.20 9.94
C ASP A 283 1.43 12.69 10.20
N THR A 284 1.21 11.90 9.14
CA THR A 284 1.10 10.44 9.22
C THR A 284 1.49 9.79 7.90
N ALA A 285 2.09 8.61 7.95
CA ALA A 285 2.50 7.87 6.77
C ALA A 285 1.93 6.45 6.76
N GLN A 286 1.25 6.10 5.67
CA GLN A 286 0.78 4.75 5.41
C GLN A 286 1.78 4.09 4.45
N ILE A 287 2.75 3.39 5.04
CA ILE A 287 3.91 2.83 4.35
C ILE A 287 3.63 1.37 3.99
N TYR A 288 3.86 1.00 2.73
CA TYR A 288 3.65 -0.35 2.24
C TYR A 288 4.55 -1.35 2.96
N ASP A 289 3.96 -2.12 3.87
CA ASP A 289 4.63 -2.98 4.84
C ASP A 289 4.44 -4.47 4.56
N HIS A 290 4.71 -4.91 3.32
CA HIS A 290 4.70 -6.35 3.04
C HIS A 290 5.85 -7.11 3.74
N PHE A 291 6.92 -6.39 4.12
CA PHE A 291 7.98 -6.83 5.02
C PHE A 291 8.42 -5.69 5.94
N THR A 292 8.76 -6.01 7.19
CA THR A 292 9.23 -5.02 8.17
C THR A 292 10.47 -4.26 7.71
N SER A 293 11.44 -4.94 7.09
CA SER A 293 12.65 -4.34 6.54
C SER A 293 12.38 -3.29 5.47
N GLN A 294 11.30 -3.47 4.70
CA GLN A 294 10.94 -2.53 3.64
C GLN A 294 10.32 -1.24 4.18
N VAL A 295 9.73 -1.26 5.37
CA VAL A 295 9.29 -0.04 6.07
C VAL A 295 10.50 0.83 6.41
N ILE A 296 11.55 0.23 6.97
CA ILE A 296 12.80 0.92 7.32
C ILE A 296 13.43 1.59 6.09
N MET A 297 13.58 0.84 4.99
CA MET A 297 14.16 1.37 3.76
C MET A 297 13.31 2.49 3.14
N GLN A 298 11.98 2.42 3.25
CA GLN A 298 11.10 3.48 2.74
C GLN A 298 11.18 4.75 3.59
N LEU A 299 11.29 4.64 4.92
CA LEU A 299 11.50 5.80 5.80
C LEU A 299 12.75 6.59 5.40
N GLU A 300 13.83 5.88 5.07
CA GLU A 300 15.07 6.47 4.57
C GLU A 300 14.89 7.09 3.17
N ASP A 301 14.29 6.35 2.24
CA ASP A 301 14.13 6.78 0.85
C ASP A 301 13.17 7.99 0.71
N TYR A 302 12.23 8.16 1.65
CA TYR A 302 11.35 9.33 1.74
C TYR A 302 11.96 10.49 2.55
N GLY A 303 13.16 10.31 3.13
CA GLY A 303 13.87 11.36 3.84
C GLY A 303 13.35 11.68 5.24
N PHE A 304 12.61 10.75 5.88
CA PHE A 304 12.24 10.91 7.28
C PHE A 304 13.42 10.69 8.24
N CYS A 305 14.46 10.04 7.75
CA CYS A 305 15.77 9.90 8.39
C CYS A 305 16.83 9.71 7.31
N GLU A 306 18.09 9.88 7.68
CA GLU A 306 19.21 9.67 6.78
C GLU A 306 19.34 8.19 6.38
N LYS A 307 19.98 7.92 5.24
CA LYS A 307 20.24 6.57 4.76
C LYS A 307 21.10 5.78 5.77
N GLY A 308 20.56 4.63 6.21
CA GLY A 308 21.18 3.79 7.25
C GLY A 308 20.71 4.10 8.67
N GLU A 309 19.96 5.17 8.88
CA GLU A 309 19.44 5.57 10.19
C GLU A 309 18.03 5.04 10.49
N GLY A 310 17.40 4.38 9.52
CA GLY A 310 16.03 3.90 9.64
C GLY A 310 15.81 2.95 10.83
N GLY A 311 16.81 2.11 11.16
CA GLY A 311 16.77 1.26 12.34
C GLY A 311 16.75 2.08 13.65
N ALA A 312 17.58 3.10 13.77
CA ALA A 312 17.60 4.00 14.93
C ALA A 312 16.29 4.79 15.02
N PHE A 313 15.77 5.25 13.88
CA PHE A 313 14.51 5.98 13.80
C PHE A 313 13.32 5.16 14.34
N VAL A 314 13.16 3.90 13.94
CA VAL A 314 12.06 3.07 14.46
C VAL A 314 12.25 2.73 15.94
N ARG A 315 13.48 2.46 16.40
CA ARG A 315 13.77 2.20 17.83
C ARG A 315 13.50 3.41 18.72
N SER A 316 13.65 4.64 18.22
CA SER A 316 13.32 5.86 18.99
C SER A 316 11.82 5.95 19.35
N GLY A 317 10.97 5.13 18.72
CA GLY A 317 9.52 5.19 18.82
C GLY A 317 8.87 6.22 17.90
N ALA A 318 9.61 6.81 16.96
CA ALA A 318 9.12 7.83 16.04
C ALA A 318 7.88 7.39 15.25
N ILE A 319 7.77 6.09 14.92
CA ILE A 319 6.65 5.53 14.12
C ILE A 319 5.40 5.17 14.95
N ARG A 320 5.45 5.32 16.28
CA ARG A 320 4.34 4.91 17.15
C ARG A 320 3.18 5.89 17.06
N LEU A 321 1.95 5.38 17.15
CA LEU A 321 0.74 6.20 17.17
C LEU A 321 0.76 7.23 18.32
N LYS A 322 1.19 6.83 19.52
CA LYS A 322 1.23 7.70 20.68
C LYS A 322 2.67 8.15 20.95
N GLY A 323 2.89 9.45 20.84
CA GLY A 323 4.19 10.07 21.13
C GLY A 323 5.24 9.93 20.03
N GLY A 324 4.94 9.29 18.93
CA GLY A 324 5.80 9.25 17.75
C GLY A 324 5.74 10.56 16.98
N SER A 325 6.85 10.94 16.35
CA SER A 325 6.92 12.12 15.48
C SER A 325 6.30 11.90 14.11
N LEU A 326 6.20 10.65 13.66
CA LEU A 326 5.59 10.22 12.41
C LEU A 326 4.80 8.92 12.64
N PRO A 327 3.54 8.96 13.08
CA PRO A 327 2.71 7.76 13.20
C PRO A 327 2.59 7.02 11.87
N VAL A 328 2.96 5.71 11.86
CA VAL A 328 2.99 4.87 10.67
C VAL A 328 1.98 3.74 10.79
N ASN A 329 1.25 3.46 9.69
CA ASN A 329 0.31 2.33 9.56
C ASN A 329 -0.65 2.22 10.74
N THR A 330 -1.37 3.29 10.95
CA THR A 330 -2.19 3.53 12.15
C THR A 330 -3.38 2.59 12.30
N ASP A 331 -3.81 1.91 11.22
CA ASP A 331 -4.81 0.82 11.26
C ASP A 331 -4.23 -0.54 11.66
N GLY A 332 -2.90 -0.70 11.63
CA GLY A 332 -2.17 -1.95 11.81
C GLY A 332 -1.51 -2.50 10.55
N GLY A 333 -1.61 -1.77 9.44
CA GLY A 333 -0.93 -2.07 8.19
C GLY A 333 -1.23 -3.42 7.57
N GLN A 334 -0.44 -3.82 6.60
CA GLN A 334 -0.52 -5.14 5.97
C GLN A 334 0.06 -6.25 6.85
N LEU A 335 0.90 -5.89 7.83
CA LEU A 335 1.47 -6.83 8.80
C LEU A 335 0.45 -7.31 9.82
N SER A 336 -0.62 -6.55 10.10
CA SER A 336 -1.56 -6.89 11.18
C SER A 336 -3.03 -6.58 10.89
N CYS A 337 -3.36 -5.57 10.08
CA CYS A 337 -4.73 -5.27 9.69
C CYS A 337 -5.18 -6.13 8.52
N ALA A 338 -4.73 -5.82 7.29
CA ALA A 338 -5.08 -6.60 6.11
C ALA A 338 -4.16 -6.29 4.92
N TYR A 339 -3.86 -7.30 4.12
CA TYR A 339 -3.16 -7.16 2.85
C TYR A 339 -4.16 -7.11 1.69
N VAL A 340 -4.38 -5.93 1.12
CA VAL A 340 -5.22 -5.72 -0.06
C VAL A 340 -4.44 -4.85 -1.06
N TRP A 341 -3.26 -5.31 -1.44
CA TRP A 341 -2.37 -4.67 -2.40
C TRP A 341 -2.07 -3.18 -2.10
N GLY A 342 -2.12 -2.77 -0.80
CA GLY A 342 -1.87 -1.39 -0.37
C GLY A 342 -3.06 -0.44 -0.48
N MET A 343 -4.23 -0.88 -0.95
CA MET A 343 -5.42 -0.01 -0.96
C MET A 343 -5.95 0.24 0.46
N THR A 344 -5.67 -0.63 1.41
CA THR A 344 -5.90 -0.40 2.85
C THR A 344 -5.16 0.84 3.36
N HIS A 345 -3.95 1.09 2.89
CA HIS A 345 -3.19 2.30 3.22
C HIS A 345 -3.83 3.58 2.66
N VAL A 346 -4.37 3.52 1.44
CA VAL A 346 -5.14 4.64 0.88
C VAL A 346 -6.38 4.90 1.73
N ARG A 347 -7.10 3.83 2.10
CA ARG A 347 -8.27 3.91 2.99
C ARG A 347 -7.90 4.58 4.31
N GLU A 348 -6.89 4.08 5.00
CA GLU A 348 -6.47 4.61 6.30
C GLU A 348 -6.07 6.09 6.21
N ALA A 349 -5.30 6.49 5.18
CA ALA A 349 -4.95 7.88 4.97
C ALA A 349 -6.19 8.79 4.78
N VAL A 350 -7.19 8.31 4.05
CA VAL A 350 -8.46 9.05 3.88
C VAL A 350 -9.22 9.15 5.20
N GLU A 351 -9.32 8.07 5.97
CA GLU A 351 -9.98 8.07 7.29
C GLU A 351 -9.28 9.00 8.27
N GLN A 352 -7.93 9.03 8.27
CA GLN A 352 -7.13 9.97 9.08
C GLN A 352 -7.45 11.45 8.73
N LEU A 353 -7.45 11.78 7.44
CA LEU A 353 -7.70 13.15 6.99
C LEU A 353 -9.17 13.58 7.12
N ARG A 354 -10.11 12.64 7.15
CA ARG A 354 -11.52 12.88 7.46
C ARG A 354 -11.79 13.00 8.97
N GLY A 355 -10.87 12.58 9.83
CA GLY A 355 -11.06 12.51 11.28
C GLY A 355 -11.93 11.34 11.74
N THR A 356 -12.00 10.27 10.94
CA THR A 356 -12.84 9.08 11.17
C THR A 356 -12.04 7.80 11.44
N ALA A 357 -10.72 7.89 11.47
CA ALA A 357 -9.86 6.74 11.73
C ALA A 357 -10.04 6.19 13.15
N VAL A 358 -9.98 4.87 13.31
CA VAL A 358 -10.08 4.22 14.62
C VAL A 358 -8.94 4.68 15.55
N ASN A 359 -7.75 4.78 15.00
CA ASN A 359 -6.55 5.23 15.70
C ASN A 359 -6.15 6.62 15.18
N GLN A 360 -6.98 7.61 15.45
CA GLN A 360 -6.83 8.96 14.93
C GLN A 360 -5.55 9.64 15.39
N VAL A 361 -4.78 10.18 14.44
CA VAL A 361 -3.71 11.14 14.68
C VAL A 361 -4.34 12.52 14.83
N PRO A 362 -4.25 13.14 16.03
CA PRO A 362 -4.90 14.42 16.26
C PRO A 362 -4.37 15.50 15.33
N GLY A 363 -5.28 16.21 14.63
CA GLY A 363 -4.94 17.35 13.80
C GLY A 363 -4.25 17.02 12.47
N ALA A 364 -4.22 15.76 12.03
CA ALA A 364 -3.62 15.37 10.77
C ALA A 364 -4.19 16.16 9.58
N GLN A 365 -3.31 16.81 8.82
CA GLN A 365 -3.62 17.61 7.64
C GLN A 365 -2.99 17.03 6.37
N LEU A 366 -1.84 16.36 6.51
CA LEU A 366 -1.08 15.77 5.42
C LEU A 366 -0.77 14.30 5.69
N ALA A 367 -1.08 13.45 4.72
CA ALA A 367 -0.77 12.03 4.78
C ALA A 367 0.02 11.58 3.55
N LEU A 368 1.06 10.80 3.80
CA LEU A 368 1.79 10.06 2.76
C LEU A 368 1.23 8.64 2.65
N VAL A 369 1.05 8.16 1.43
CA VAL A 369 0.81 6.74 1.13
C VAL A 369 1.86 6.23 0.17
N THR A 370 2.46 5.08 0.46
CA THR A 370 3.44 4.44 -0.42
C THR A 370 2.92 3.11 -0.97
N GLY A 371 3.46 2.66 -2.10
CA GLY A 371 3.07 1.39 -2.71
C GLY A 371 4.21 0.70 -3.45
N GLY A 372 4.35 -0.61 -3.23
CA GLY A 372 5.16 -1.53 -3.98
C GLY A 372 6.67 -1.39 -3.88
N PRO A 373 7.26 -1.33 -2.66
CA PRO A 373 8.70 -1.16 -2.52
C PRO A 373 9.49 -2.27 -3.22
N SER A 374 10.66 -1.89 -3.72
CA SER A 374 11.69 -2.74 -4.36
C SER A 374 11.24 -3.47 -5.62
N ILE A 375 10.06 -3.21 -6.16
CA ILE A 375 9.61 -3.71 -7.47
C ILE A 375 9.13 -2.52 -8.29
N VAL A 376 9.95 -2.06 -9.22
CA VAL A 376 9.61 -0.93 -10.08
C VAL A 376 8.58 -1.36 -11.15
N PRO A 377 7.54 -0.54 -11.38
CA PRO A 377 7.28 0.78 -10.79
C PRO A 377 6.76 0.72 -9.35
N VAL A 378 7.30 1.59 -8.50
CA VAL A 378 6.78 1.88 -7.17
C VAL A 378 5.89 3.13 -7.21
N SER A 379 5.09 3.36 -6.19
CA SER A 379 4.21 4.53 -6.18
C SER A 379 4.22 5.29 -4.85
N GLY A 380 3.87 6.56 -4.94
CA GLY A 380 3.64 7.43 -3.78
C GLY A 380 2.49 8.38 -4.05
N LEU A 381 1.80 8.76 -2.99
CA LEU A 381 0.65 9.65 -3.01
C LEU A 381 0.72 10.56 -1.79
N ILE A 382 0.53 11.87 -1.97
CA ILE A 382 0.35 12.84 -0.88
C ILE A 382 -1.07 13.36 -0.93
N LEU A 383 -1.76 13.19 0.18
CA LEU A 383 -3.14 13.60 0.41
C LEU A 383 -3.20 14.71 1.45
N ALA A 384 -4.19 15.58 1.33
CA ALA A 384 -4.45 16.67 2.26
C ALA A 384 -5.93 16.77 2.63
N ASN A 385 -6.16 17.34 3.81
CA ASN A 385 -7.47 17.62 4.37
C ASN A 385 -8.07 18.91 3.78
#